data_53acd83570219072471db425c5726456
#
_entry.id   53acd83570219072471db425c5726456
#
_cell.length_a   1.000
_cell.length_b   1.000
_cell.length_c   1.000
_cell.angle_alpha   90.00
_cell.angle_beta   90.00
_cell.angle_gamma   90.00
#
_symmetry.space_group_name_H-M   'P 1'
#
loop_
_entity.id
_entity.type
_entity.pdbx_description
1 polymer ?
#
loop_
_entity_poly.entity_id
_entity_poly.type
_entity_poly.pdbx_seq_one_letter_code
_entity_poly.pdbx_strand_id
1 'polypeptide(L)'
;MQSTFEKILKEGERKGYFRLHNNGAKIEYLPSGHKENLNDPEEKVRAEYYFDLIEKYNYLATRIELEVEMPDRTPERYADIVIYEDDAKHKPYIVVECKKDGISDAEFEQATKQAIANARVLHAPFANCVAGNTRRAMETALWNDKEPEKATITDIPISYGKVEEFRYKKGDPNWDLKPIDQDDLKRAFQKCHDTLWAGGKRAPTTAFDEFAKIIFVKIRDEKRGRKTGDPYDFQIKTHESAESVYKRINAIYQEAKK
;
A
#
# COMPACT_ATOMS: atom_id res chain seq x y z
N MET A 1 -16.15 -8.41 19.64
CA MET A 1 -14.85 -8.77 19.01
C MET A 1 -13.98 -7.53 18.96
N GLN A 2 -12.67 -7.63 19.31
CA GLN A 2 -11.75 -6.51 19.12
C GLN A 2 -11.49 -6.31 17.63
N SER A 3 -11.45 -5.04 17.19
CA SER A 3 -11.08 -4.69 15.82
C SER A 3 -9.63 -5.09 15.52
N THR A 4 -9.29 -5.26 14.24
CA THR A 4 -7.91 -5.54 13.82
C THR A 4 -6.96 -4.43 14.28
N PHE A 5 -7.40 -3.19 14.22
CA PHE A 5 -6.64 -2.02 14.68
C PHE A 5 -6.34 -2.07 16.19
N GLU A 6 -7.33 -2.41 17.03
CA GLU A 6 -7.09 -2.56 18.49
C GLU A 6 -6.07 -3.65 18.82
N LYS A 7 -6.02 -4.73 18.03
CA LYS A 7 -4.99 -5.78 18.18
C LYS A 7 -3.60 -5.24 17.84
N ILE A 8 -3.48 -4.48 16.77
CA ILE A 8 -2.23 -3.84 16.35
C ILE A 8 -1.72 -2.89 17.43
N LEU A 9 -2.59 -2.05 18.00
CA LEU A 9 -2.22 -1.12 19.07
C LEU A 9 -1.71 -1.85 20.31
N LYS A 10 -2.40 -2.89 20.76
CA LYS A 10 -1.98 -3.68 21.92
C LYS A 10 -0.65 -4.39 21.68
N GLU A 11 -0.47 -4.99 20.51
CA GLU A 11 0.75 -5.70 20.17
C GLU A 11 1.93 -4.74 20.04
N GLY A 12 1.75 -3.59 19.40
CA GLY A 12 2.78 -2.57 19.28
C GLY A 12 3.17 -1.96 20.62
N GLU A 13 2.21 -1.75 21.53
CA GLU A 13 2.50 -1.30 22.90
C GLU A 13 3.27 -2.38 23.67
N ARG A 14 2.86 -3.65 23.58
CA ARG A 14 3.56 -4.80 24.20
C ARG A 14 5.00 -4.92 23.71
N LYS A 15 5.26 -4.65 22.43
CA LYS A 15 6.59 -4.72 21.80
C LYS A 15 7.43 -3.45 21.99
N GLY A 16 6.86 -2.38 22.55
CA GLY A 16 7.56 -1.13 22.78
C GLY A 16 7.73 -0.28 21.54
N TYR A 17 6.88 -0.41 20.54
CA TYR A 17 6.88 0.44 19.34
C TYR A 17 6.18 1.75 19.59
N PHE A 18 5.10 1.73 20.36
CA PHE A 18 4.39 2.94 20.79
C PHE A 18 3.82 2.78 22.20
N ARG A 19 3.39 3.90 22.76
CA ARG A 19 2.68 4.01 24.04
C ARG A 19 1.40 4.79 23.83
N LEU A 20 0.31 4.29 24.41
CA LEU A 20 -0.97 4.97 24.37
C LEU A 20 -1.14 5.86 25.60
N HIS A 21 -1.66 7.06 25.39
CA HIS A 21 -1.97 8.05 26.41
C HIS A 21 -3.44 8.45 26.37
N ASN A 22 -3.94 9.07 27.44
CA ASN A 22 -5.29 9.63 27.53
C ASN A 22 -6.37 8.60 27.13
N ASN A 23 -6.33 7.41 27.73
CA ASN A 23 -7.26 6.31 27.42
C ASN A 23 -7.27 5.92 25.94
N GLY A 24 -6.14 5.97 25.27
CA GLY A 24 -6.00 5.60 23.87
C GLY A 24 -6.29 6.73 22.87
N ALA A 25 -6.52 7.97 23.34
CA ALA A 25 -6.74 9.11 22.46
C ALA A 25 -5.46 9.67 21.82
N LYS A 26 -4.28 9.38 22.40
CA LYS A 26 -2.98 9.80 21.88
C LYS A 26 -2.03 8.61 21.77
N ILE A 27 -1.22 8.63 20.74
CA ILE A 27 -0.13 7.69 20.49
C ILE A 27 1.22 8.39 20.62
N GLU A 28 2.20 7.74 21.23
CA GLU A 28 3.61 8.15 21.24
C GLU A 28 4.43 7.04 20.61
N TYR A 29 5.15 7.35 19.54
CA TYR A 29 6.06 6.45 18.85
C TYR A 29 7.40 6.45 19.60
N LEU A 30 7.65 5.40 20.35
CA LEU A 30 8.74 5.38 21.37
C LEU A 30 10.15 5.66 20.80
N PRO A 31 10.57 5.10 19.66
CA PRO A 31 11.91 5.36 19.13
C PRO A 31 12.16 6.82 18.73
N SER A 32 11.13 7.55 18.26
CA SER A 32 11.23 8.96 17.86
C SER A 32 10.77 9.93 18.94
N GLY A 33 9.93 9.47 19.88
CA GLY A 33 9.25 10.33 20.85
C GLY A 33 8.11 11.18 20.26
N HIS A 34 7.79 10.96 18.98
CA HIS A 34 6.72 11.70 18.29
C HIS A 34 5.35 11.33 18.87
N LYS A 35 4.47 12.35 19.03
CA LYS A 35 3.15 12.19 19.67
C LYS A 35 2.06 12.77 18.82
N GLU A 36 1.00 11.97 18.56
CA GLU A 36 -0.13 12.38 17.74
C GLU A 36 -1.49 12.01 18.32
N ASN A 37 -2.53 12.60 17.74
CA ASN A 37 -3.91 12.36 18.09
C ASN A 37 -4.46 11.14 17.34
N LEU A 38 -4.61 10.01 18.05
CA LEU A 38 -5.08 8.77 17.46
C LEU A 38 -6.58 8.77 17.06
N ASN A 39 -7.32 9.85 17.40
CA ASN A 39 -8.69 10.01 16.88
C ASN A 39 -8.70 10.50 15.43
N ASP A 40 -7.58 11.02 14.92
CA ASP A 40 -7.44 11.38 13.52
C ASP A 40 -7.47 10.11 12.66
N PRO A 41 -8.35 10.02 11.65
CA PRO A 41 -8.39 8.87 10.76
C PRO A 41 -7.10 8.64 9.96
N GLU A 42 -6.34 9.69 9.64
CA GLU A 42 -5.06 9.59 8.95
C GLU A 42 -3.99 9.01 9.87
N GLU A 43 -3.99 9.43 11.15
CA GLU A 43 -3.09 8.89 12.15
C GLU A 43 -3.32 7.40 12.43
N LYS A 44 -4.56 6.92 12.34
CA LYS A 44 -4.84 5.47 12.43
C LYS A 44 -4.16 4.69 11.33
N VAL A 45 -4.21 5.19 10.09
CA VAL A 45 -3.53 4.57 8.94
C VAL A 45 -2.02 4.63 9.13
N ARG A 46 -1.48 5.76 9.61
CA ARG A 46 -0.05 5.92 9.91
C ARG A 46 0.43 4.92 10.98
N ALA A 47 -0.30 4.78 12.07
CA ALA A 47 0.05 3.85 13.16
C ALA A 47 0.01 2.39 12.70
N GLU A 48 -1.01 2.01 11.92
CA GLU A 48 -1.11 0.66 11.34
C GLU A 48 0.03 0.38 10.38
N TYR A 49 0.34 1.35 9.50
CA TYR A 49 1.42 1.18 8.54
C TYR A 49 2.80 1.19 9.20
N TYR A 50 3.02 2.01 10.23
CA TYR A 50 4.24 1.99 11.03
C TYR A 50 4.48 0.61 11.66
N PHE A 51 3.44 -0.01 12.20
CA PHE A 51 3.51 -1.37 12.71
C PHE A 51 3.87 -2.37 11.61
N ASP A 52 3.24 -2.25 10.44
CA ASP A 52 3.54 -3.09 9.27
C ASP A 52 5.00 -2.96 8.83
N LEU A 53 5.54 -1.72 8.80
CA LEU A 53 6.94 -1.47 8.43
C LEU A 53 7.93 -2.25 9.30
N ILE A 54 7.63 -2.40 10.58
CA ILE A 54 8.49 -3.15 11.50
C ILE A 54 8.24 -4.66 11.39
N GLU A 55 6.98 -5.09 11.46
CA GLU A 55 6.62 -6.50 11.60
C GLU A 55 6.62 -7.28 10.29
N LYS A 56 6.20 -6.65 9.19
CA LYS A 56 6.09 -7.32 7.88
C LYS A 56 7.27 -7.01 6.97
N TYR A 57 7.78 -5.78 7.03
CA TYR A 57 8.88 -5.35 6.16
C TYR A 57 10.26 -5.40 6.84
N ASN A 58 10.31 -5.71 8.14
CA ASN A 58 11.54 -5.87 8.93
C ASN A 58 12.43 -4.62 8.95
N TYR A 59 11.85 -3.42 8.92
CA TYR A 59 12.59 -2.19 9.15
C TYR A 59 12.80 -1.95 10.64
N LEU A 60 13.98 -1.46 11.01
CA LEU A 60 14.28 -1.12 12.39
C LEU A 60 13.52 0.13 12.80
N ALA A 61 12.77 0.05 13.91
CA ALA A 61 11.98 1.18 14.43
C ALA A 61 12.86 2.43 14.68
N THR A 62 14.13 2.25 15.04
CA THR A 62 15.11 3.34 15.23
C THR A 62 15.49 4.07 13.95
N ARG A 63 15.29 3.46 12.79
CA ARG A 63 15.54 4.03 11.46
C ARG A 63 14.28 4.59 10.80
N ILE A 64 13.17 4.65 11.52
CA ILE A 64 11.94 5.26 11.06
C ILE A 64 11.76 6.58 11.78
N GLU A 65 11.48 7.63 11.04
CA GLU A 65 11.18 8.96 11.55
C GLU A 65 9.83 9.44 11.03
N LEU A 66 9.11 10.18 11.85
CA LEU A 66 7.77 10.67 11.56
C LEU A 66 7.80 12.18 11.45
N GLU A 67 6.92 12.75 10.61
CA GLU A 67 6.78 14.19 10.40
C GLU A 67 8.13 14.86 10.14
N VAL A 68 8.85 14.32 9.13
CA VAL A 68 10.16 14.86 8.74
C VAL A 68 9.97 16.14 7.95
N GLU A 69 10.49 17.25 8.47
CA GLU A 69 10.42 18.57 7.82
C GLU A 69 11.15 18.56 6.46
N MET A 70 10.45 19.07 5.45
CA MET A 70 11.01 19.15 4.10
C MET A 70 11.87 20.41 3.93
N PRO A 71 13.16 20.29 3.55
CA PRO A 71 14.03 21.43 3.39
C PRO A 71 13.51 22.41 2.33
N ASP A 72 13.78 23.69 2.57
CA ASP A 72 13.54 24.80 1.62
C ASP A 72 12.07 24.93 1.13
N ARG A 73 11.09 24.60 1.97
CA ARG A 73 9.65 24.73 1.65
C ARG A 73 8.98 25.82 2.47
N THR A 74 8.28 26.72 1.79
CA THR A 74 7.42 27.73 2.41
C THR A 74 6.03 27.66 1.76
N PRO A 75 4.92 27.40 2.49
CA PRO A 75 4.91 27.03 3.92
C PRO A 75 5.59 25.68 4.19
N GLU A 76 5.98 25.48 5.44
CA GLU A 76 6.58 24.24 5.92
C GLU A 76 5.73 23.03 5.50
N ARG A 77 6.41 21.98 5.05
CA ARG A 77 5.80 20.71 4.68
C ARG A 77 6.57 19.57 5.34
N TYR A 78 5.86 18.51 5.63
CA TYR A 78 6.40 17.34 6.29
C TYR A 78 6.15 16.09 5.44
N ALA A 79 7.06 15.13 5.53
CA ALA A 79 6.85 13.77 5.08
C ALA A 79 6.34 12.95 6.27
N ASP A 80 5.24 12.25 6.10
CA ASP A 80 4.59 11.53 7.20
C ASP A 80 5.50 10.49 7.84
N ILE A 81 6.19 9.68 7.02
CA ILE A 81 7.17 8.69 7.49
C ILE A 81 8.37 8.70 6.54
N VAL A 82 9.56 8.69 7.11
CA VAL A 82 10.81 8.45 6.37
C VAL A 82 11.55 7.27 6.99
N ILE A 83 11.96 6.32 6.15
CA ILE A 83 12.78 5.17 6.53
C ILE A 83 14.20 5.43 6.03
N TYR A 84 15.20 5.22 6.89
CA TYR A 84 16.60 5.46 6.59
C TYR A 84 17.39 4.15 6.48
N GLU A 85 18.43 4.13 5.62
CA GLU A 85 19.34 2.99 5.51
C GLU A 85 20.30 2.90 6.70
N ASP A 86 20.61 4.04 7.32
CA ASP A 86 21.61 4.15 8.37
C ASP A 86 21.03 4.63 9.71
N ASP A 87 21.71 4.30 10.81
CA ASP A 87 21.28 4.66 12.16
C ASP A 87 21.43 6.17 12.45
N ALA A 88 22.31 6.85 11.72
CA ALA A 88 22.51 8.30 11.81
C ALA A 88 21.43 9.11 11.06
N LYS A 89 20.53 8.42 10.33
CA LYS A 89 19.45 9.01 9.55
C LYS A 89 19.93 10.04 8.51
N HIS A 90 21.05 9.75 7.86
CA HIS A 90 21.58 10.59 6.78
C HIS A 90 21.20 10.12 5.39
N LYS A 91 20.75 8.86 5.26
CA LYS A 91 20.41 8.23 3.98
C LYS A 91 18.91 7.83 3.93
N PRO A 92 18.03 8.74 3.51
CA PRO A 92 16.64 8.41 3.28
C PRO A 92 16.50 7.29 2.25
N TYR A 93 15.68 6.28 2.56
CA TYR A 93 15.47 5.12 1.71
C TYR A 93 14.05 5.07 1.14
N ILE A 94 13.05 5.24 1.99
CA ILE A 94 11.65 5.28 1.56
C ILE A 94 10.97 6.49 2.21
N VAL A 95 10.21 7.22 1.40
CA VAL A 95 9.29 8.26 1.89
C VAL A 95 7.88 7.77 1.75
N VAL A 96 7.08 7.86 2.81
CA VAL A 96 5.68 7.46 2.83
C VAL A 96 4.79 8.67 3.08
N GLU A 97 3.72 8.75 2.32
CA GLU A 97 2.59 9.66 2.52
C GLU A 97 1.39 8.84 2.96
N CYS A 98 0.78 9.19 4.07
CA CYS A 98 -0.39 8.54 4.63
C CYS A 98 -1.64 9.38 4.40
N LYS A 99 -2.75 8.75 4.10
CA LYS A 99 -4.07 9.37 4.02
C LYS A 99 -5.09 8.47 4.69
N LYS A 100 -6.17 9.07 5.20
CA LYS A 100 -7.29 8.31 5.76
C LYS A 100 -7.83 7.31 4.73
N ASP A 101 -8.38 6.21 5.22
CA ASP A 101 -9.06 5.23 4.35
C ASP A 101 -10.28 5.85 3.65
N GLY A 102 -10.56 5.37 2.44
CA GLY A 102 -11.76 5.76 1.68
C GLY A 102 -11.68 7.12 0.98
N ILE A 103 -10.49 7.70 0.79
CA ILE A 103 -10.31 8.90 -0.06
C ILE A 103 -10.64 8.58 -1.52
N SER A 104 -10.97 9.61 -2.28
CA SER A 104 -11.20 9.49 -3.72
C SER A 104 -9.93 9.16 -4.50
N ASP A 105 -10.08 8.60 -5.71
CA ASP A 105 -8.93 8.32 -6.59
C ASP A 105 -8.14 9.60 -6.91
N ALA A 106 -8.80 10.75 -7.06
CA ALA A 106 -8.14 12.03 -7.30
C ALA A 106 -7.29 12.50 -6.10
N GLU A 107 -7.79 12.35 -4.89
CA GLU A 107 -7.03 12.63 -3.66
C GLU A 107 -5.85 11.66 -3.52
N PHE A 108 -6.04 10.38 -3.84
CA PHE A 108 -4.97 9.39 -3.81
C PHE A 108 -3.88 9.69 -4.83
N GLU A 109 -4.22 10.11 -6.05
CA GLU A 109 -3.25 10.55 -7.06
C GLU A 109 -2.49 11.81 -6.61
N GLN A 110 -3.15 12.75 -5.95
CA GLN A 110 -2.49 13.94 -5.40
C GLN A 110 -1.51 13.56 -4.28
N ALA A 111 -1.90 12.69 -3.35
CA ALA A 111 -1.04 12.18 -2.29
C ALA A 111 0.15 11.38 -2.86
N THR A 112 -0.07 10.59 -3.91
CA THR A 112 1.00 9.88 -4.63
C THR A 112 2.05 10.85 -5.18
N LYS A 113 1.62 11.95 -5.82
CA LYS A 113 2.54 12.99 -6.32
C LYS A 113 3.27 13.71 -5.19
N GLN A 114 2.62 13.90 -4.04
CA GLN A 114 3.25 14.46 -2.85
C GLN A 114 4.35 13.54 -2.32
N ALA A 115 4.09 12.24 -2.19
CA ALA A 115 5.08 11.24 -1.78
C ALA A 115 6.32 11.27 -2.69
N ILE A 116 6.12 11.27 -4.01
CA ILE A 116 7.21 11.37 -5.01
C ILE A 116 7.98 12.68 -4.88
N ALA A 117 7.29 13.81 -4.72
CA ALA A 117 7.95 15.11 -4.59
C ALA A 117 8.81 15.17 -3.32
N ASN A 118 8.32 14.66 -2.20
CA ASN A 118 9.06 14.56 -0.95
C ASN A 118 10.25 13.60 -1.08
N ALA A 119 10.07 12.43 -1.70
CA ALA A 119 11.13 11.47 -1.94
C ALA A 119 12.26 12.04 -2.82
N ARG A 120 11.93 12.83 -3.85
CA ARG A 120 12.93 13.51 -4.68
C ARG A 120 13.72 14.55 -3.92
N VAL A 121 13.09 15.34 -3.07
CA VAL A 121 13.77 16.35 -2.24
C VAL A 121 14.72 15.69 -1.24
N LEU A 122 14.30 14.57 -0.65
CA LEU A 122 15.14 13.80 0.28
C LEU A 122 16.11 12.84 -0.40
N HIS A 123 16.11 12.76 -1.73
CA HIS A 123 16.90 11.80 -2.52
C HIS A 123 16.64 10.34 -2.15
N ALA A 124 15.45 10.02 -1.70
CA ALA A 124 15.04 8.65 -1.38
C ALA A 124 14.75 7.85 -2.68
N PRO A 125 15.26 6.63 -2.84
CA PRO A 125 15.02 5.81 -4.03
C PRO A 125 13.58 5.35 -4.17
N PHE A 126 12.83 5.27 -3.07
CA PHE A 126 11.45 4.80 -3.08
C PHE A 126 10.49 5.80 -2.45
N ALA A 127 9.27 5.82 -2.97
CA ALA A 127 8.13 6.52 -2.40
C ALA A 127 6.96 5.55 -2.23
N ASN A 128 6.12 5.76 -1.22
CA ASN A 128 4.90 5.00 -1.03
C ASN A 128 3.75 5.92 -0.61
N CYS A 129 2.57 5.71 -1.17
CA CYS A 129 1.33 6.34 -0.75
C CYS A 129 0.42 5.28 -0.14
N VAL A 130 -0.11 5.55 1.05
CA VAL A 130 -0.92 4.61 1.83
C VAL A 130 -2.22 5.28 2.27
N ALA A 131 -3.36 4.69 1.90
CA ALA A 131 -4.69 5.10 2.33
C ALA A 131 -5.50 3.86 2.74
N GLY A 132 -5.34 3.43 3.98
CA GLY A 132 -5.87 2.16 4.46
C GLY A 132 -5.31 0.97 3.66
N ASN A 133 -6.19 0.23 3.00
CA ASN A 133 -5.80 -0.90 2.15
C ASN A 133 -5.33 -0.50 0.74
N THR A 134 -5.53 0.74 0.32
CA THR A 134 -5.06 1.25 -0.97
C THR A 134 -3.63 1.73 -0.81
N ARG A 135 -2.70 1.14 -1.57
CA ARG A 135 -1.26 1.44 -1.49
C ARG A 135 -0.67 1.53 -2.90
N ARG A 136 0.30 2.43 -3.08
CA ARG A 136 1.10 2.51 -4.30
C ARG A 136 2.55 2.76 -3.93
N ALA A 137 3.40 1.78 -4.20
CA ALA A 137 4.84 1.88 -4.04
C ALA A 137 5.51 2.19 -5.39
N MET A 138 6.54 3.01 -5.39
CA MET A 138 7.14 3.55 -6.60
C MET A 138 8.66 3.70 -6.46
N GLU A 139 9.37 3.49 -7.57
CA GLU A 139 10.77 3.90 -7.70
C GLU A 139 10.85 5.37 -8.12
N THR A 140 11.43 6.21 -7.28
CA THR A 140 11.44 7.67 -7.43
C THR A 140 12.12 8.12 -8.73
N ALA A 141 13.19 7.44 -9.13
CA ALA A 141 13.97 7.77 -10.34
C ALA A 141 13.20 7.50 -11.64
N LEU A 142 12.28 6.54 -11.64
CA LEU A 142 11.52 6.13 -12.81
C LEU A 142 10.19 6.88 -12.96
N TRP A 143 9.82 7.71 -11.98
CA TRP A 143 8.53 8.39 -11.97
C TRP A 143 8.38 9.40 -13.11
N ASN A 144 7.32 9.20 -13.89
CA ASN A 144 6.86 10.10 -14.92
C ASN A 144 5.33 10.27 -14.81
N ASP A 145 4.85 11.49 -14.68
CA ASP A 145 3.40 11.79 -14.55
C ASP A 145 2.52 11.29 -15.72
N LYS A 146 3.13 11.06 -16.90
CA LYS A 146 2.42 10.56 -18.08
C LYS A 146 2.35 9.02 -18.13
N GLU A 147 3.28 8.34 -17.45
CA GLU A 147 3.43 6.88 -17.48
C GLU A 147 3.80 6.37 -16.07
N PRO A 148 2.95 6.64 -15.04
CA PRO A 148 3.26 6.32 -13.65
C PRO A 148 3.45 4.82 -13.40
N GLU A 149 2.86 3.96 -14.24
CA GLU A 149 2.99 2.51 -14.15
C GLU A 149 4.44 2.02 -14.35
N LYS A 150 5.27 2.75 -15.09
CA LYS A 150 6.69 2.42 -15.28
C LYS A 150 7.51 2.53 -14.00
N ALA A 151 7.08 3.38 -13.08
CA ALA A 151 7.71 3.55 -11.77
C ALA A 151 7.04 2.70 -10.68
N THR A 152 5.81 2.22 -10.93
CA THR A 152 5.05 1.47 -9.93
C THR A 152 5.66 0.08 -9.72
N ILE A 153 5.93 -0.24 -8.46
CA ILE A 153 6.42 -1.54 -8.00
C ILE A 153 5.31 -2.24 -7.22
N THR A 154 5.37 -3.56 -7.11
CA THR A 154 4.34 -4.36 -6.42
C THR A 154 4.23 -4.00 -4.95
N ASP A 155 5.35 -3.68 -4.31
CA ASP A 155 5.45 -3.24 -2.92
C ASP A 155 6.83 -2.65 -2.64
N ILE A 156 7.00 -1.97 -1.50
CA ILE A 156 8.31 -1.51 -1.03
C ILE A 156 9.23 -2.72 -0.74
N PRO A 157 10.55 -2.57 -0.88
CA PRO A 157 11.49 -3.63 -0.56
C PRO A 157 11.39 -4.08 0.91
N ILE A 158 11.61 -5.36 1.18
CA ILE A 158 11.68 -5.90 2.54
C ILE A 158 13.12 -5.77 3.03
N SER A 159 13.31 -5.19 4.20
CA SER A 159 14.62 -5.14 4.90
C SER A 159 15.78 -4.67 4.00
N TYR A 160 15.57 -3.59 3.25
CA TYR A 160 16.55 -3.04 2.29
C TYR A 160 16.95 -4.01 1.16
N GLY A 161 16.09 -4.99 0.89
CA GLY A 161 16.32 -6.00 -0.14
C GLY A 161 16.00 -5.52 -1.56
N LYS A 162 15.86 -6.48 -2.46
CA LYS A 162 15.48 -6.21 -3.85
C LYS A 162 13.98 -5.97 -3.97
N VAL A 163 13.58 -5.17 -4.96
CA VAL A 163 12.20 -5.06 -5.40
C VAL A 163 11.75 -6.40 -5.97
N GLU A 164 10.65 -6.93 -5.45
CA GLU A 164 10.07 -8.20 -5.90
C GLU A 164 9.24 -7.99 -7.18
N GLU A 165 9.30 -8.95 -8.11
CA GLU A 165 8.45 -8.91 -9.31
C GLU A 165 6.97 -9.13 -8.96
N PHE A 166 6.69 -10.00 -7.98
CA PHE A 166 5.35 -10.36 -7.53
C PHE A 166 5.22 -10.16 -6.03
N ARG A 167 4.08 -9.62 -5.60
CA ARG A 167 3.75 -9.46 -4.17
C ARG A 167 3.11 -10.72 -3.60
N TYR A 168 2.05 -11.22 -4.24
CA TYR A 168 1.26 -12.33 -3.71
C TYR A 168 1.80 -13.67 -4.21
N LYS A 169 2.22 -14.53 -3.25
CA LYS A 169 2.78 -15.86 -3.50
C LYS A 169 2.12 -16.88 -2.59
N LYS A 170 1.90 -18.08 -3.10
CA LYS A 170 1.30 -19.18 -2.33
C LYS A 170 2.17 -19.56 -1.14
N GLY A 171 1.56 -19.65 0.04
CA GLY A 171 2.25 -20.04 1.28
C GLY A 171 3.16 -18.97 1.89
N ASP A 172 3.15 -17.73 1.36
CA ASP A 172 3.88 -16.61 1.98
C ASP A 172 3.19 -16.21 3.29
N PRO A 173 3.91 -16.08 4.41
CA PRO A 173 3.31 -15.78 5.71
C PRO A 173 2.61 -14.41 5.75
N ASN A 174 3.07 -13.43 4.97
CA ASN A 174 2.54 -12.08 4.92
C ASN A 174 1.65 -11.84 3.69
N TRP A 175 2.01 -12.46 2.55
CA TRP A 175 1.48 -12.11 1.23
C TRP A 175 0.80 -13.28 0.51
N ASP A 176 0.38 -14.33 1.22
CA ASP A 176 -0.60 -15.27 0.66
C ASP A 176 -2.01 -14.70 0.71
N LEU A 177 -2.91 -15.22 -0.12
CA LEU A 177 -4.32 -14.86 -0.09
C LEU A 177 -4.93 -15.26 1.25
N LYS A 178 -5.71 -14.36 1.83
CA LYS A 178 -6.41 -14.56 3.10
C LYS A 178 -7.92 -14.50 2.88
N PRO A 179 -8.69 -15.30 3.62
CA PRO A 179 -10.15 -15.12 3.67
C PRO A 179 -10.46 -13.69 4.13
N ILE A 180 -11.43 -13.07 3.48
CA ILE A 180 -11.94 -11.75 3.86
C ILE A 180 -13.38 -11.92 4.34
N ASP A 181 -13.88 -10.98 5.15
CA ASP A 181 -15.27 -10.97 5.56
C ASP A 181 -16.19 -10.51 4.44
N GLN A 182 -17.50 -10.72 4.65
CA GLN A 182 -18.50 -10.45 3.62
C GLN A 182 -18.62 -8.94 3.31
N ASP A 183 -18.40 -8.07 4.28
CA ASP A 183 -18.55 -6.63 4.10
C ASP A 183 -17.34 -6.04 3.35
N ASP A 184 -16.15 -6.54 3.63
CA ASP A 184 -14.95 -6.23 2.85
C ASP A 184 -15.08 -6.68 1.40
N LEU A 185 -15.63 -7.89 1.18
CA LEU A 185 -15.87 -8.40 -0.17
C LEU A 185 -16.89 -7.53 -0.94
N LYS A 186 -17.98 -7.12 -0.29
CA LYS A 186 -18.98 -6.22 -0.89
C LYS A 186 -18.35 -4.86 -1.26
N ARG A 187 -17.54 -4.26 -0.37
CA ARG A 187 -16.85 -3.00 -0.64
C ARG A 187 -15.90 -3.11 -1.83
N ALA A 188 -15.12 -4.20 -1.89
CA ALA A 188 -14.23 -4.46 -3.02
C ALA A 188 -14.98 -4.61 -4.33
N PHE A 189 -16.12 -5.31 -4.34
CA PHE A 189 -16.97 -5.48 -5.51
C PHE A 189 -17.60 -4.16 -5.95
N GLN A 190 -18.11 -3.37 -5.02
CA GLN A 190 -18.66 -2.05 -5.32
C GLN A 190 -17.61 -1.14 -5.95
N LYS A 191 -16.41 -1.05 -5.37
CA LYS A 191 -15.30 -0.25 -5.89
C LYS A 191 -14.90 -0.70 -7.32
N CYS A 192 -14.81 -2.00 -7.55
CA CYS A 192 -14.51 -2.55 -8.87
C CYS A 192 -15.60 -2.20 -9.90
N HIS A 193 -16.87 -2.39 -9.54
CA HIS A 193 -18.00 -2.03 -10.38
C HIS A 193 -17.99 -0.54 -10.73
N ASP A 194 -17.83 0.34 -9.75
CA ASP A 194 -17.84 1.79 -9.94
C ASP A 194 -16.69 2.27 -10.83
N THR A 195 -15.52 1.66 -10.68
CA THR A 195 -14.36 1.91 -11.54
C THR A 195 -14.66 1.52 -12.99
N LEU A 196 -15.26 0.35 -13.22
CA LEU A 196 -15.62 -0.12 -14.56
C LEU A 196 -16.76 0.69 -15.19
N TRP A 197 -17.72 1.12 -14.39
CA TRP A 197 -18.82 1.95 -14.84
C TRP A 197 -18.37 3.37 -15.20
N ALA A 198 -17.25 3.81 -14.64
CA ALA A 198 -16.61 5.10 -14.94
C ALA A 198 -17.57 6.30 -14.86
N GLY A 199 -18.42 6.35 -13.83
CA GLY A 199 -19.39 7.43 -13.62
C GLY A 199 -20.46 7.55 -14.73
N GLY A 200 -20.93 6.42 -15.27
CA GLY A 200 -21.95 6.38 -16.31
C GLY A 200 -21.45 6.52 -17.74
N LYS A 201 -20.14 6.54 -17.96
CA LYS A 201 -19.55 6.58 -19.31
C LYS A 201 -19.68 5.26 -20.09
N ARG A 202 -20.01 4.16 -19.40
CA ARG A 202 -20.23 2.85 -20.02
C ARG A 202 -21.66 2.38 -19.75
N ALA A 203 -22.22 1.60 -20.68
CA ALA A 203 -23.50 0.96 -20.46
C ALA A 203 -23.43 0.01 -19.25
N PRO A 204 -24.45 -0.05 -18.37
CA PRO A 204 -24.44 -0.91 -17.18
C PRO A 204 -24.18 -2.38 -17.50
N THR A 205 -24.76 -2.90 -18.59
CA THR A 205 -24.54 -4.28 -19.06
C THR A 205 -23.09 -4.55 -19.42
N THR A 206 -22.42 -3.61 -20.12
CA THR A 206 -21.00 -3.73 -20.48
C THR A 206 -20.12 -3.73 -19.23
N ALA A 207 -20.40 -2.83 -18.28
CA ALA A 207 -19.65 -2.79 -17.02
C ALA A 207 -19.81 -4.09 -16.22
N PHE A 208 -21.04 -4.66 -16.19
CA PHE A 208 -21.31 -5.94 -15.53
C PHE A 208 -20.58 -7.11 -16.21
N ASP A 209 -20.60 -7.17 -17.55
CA ASP A 209 -19.90 -8.22 -18.29
C ASP A 209 -18.39 -8.21 -18.05
N GLU A 210 -17.77 -7.02 -18.05
CA GLU A 210 -16.33 -6.86 -17.76
C GLU A 210 -16.03 -7.23 -16.29
N PHE A 211 -16.88 -6.82 -15.37
CA PHE A 211 -16.75 -7.19 -13.96
C PHE A 211 -16.83 -8.71 -13.78
N ALA A 212 -17.83 -9.38 -14.40
CA ALA A 212 -17.98 -10.82 -14.32
C ALA A 212 -16.75 -11.57 -14.87
N LYS A 213 -16.16 -11.09 -15.97
CA LYS A 213 -14.90 -11.65 -16.53
C LYS A 213 -13.75 -11.54 -15.53
N ILE A 214 -13.57 -10.38 -14.90
CA ILE A 214 -12.52 -10.14 -13.92
C ILE A 214 -12.66 -11.10 -12.73
N ILE A 215 -13.87 -11.21 -12.16
CA ILE A 215 -14.14 -12.13 -11.04
C ILE A 215 -13.89 -13.59 -11.44
N PHE A 216 -14.31 -13.98 -12.63
CA PHE A 216 -14.11 -15.33 -13.13
C PHE A 216 -12.60 -15.67 -13.26
N VAL A 217 -11.80 -14.74 -13.81
CA VAL A 217 -10.34 -14.90 -13.92
C VAL A 217 -9.71 -15.01 -12.53
N LYS A 218 -10.11 -14.15 -11.59
CA LYS A 218 -9.62 -14.20 -10.21
C LYS A 218 -9.90 -15.55 -9.56
N ILE A 219 -11.13 -16.03 -9.63
CA ILE A 219 -11.53 -17.35 -9.06
C ILE A 219 -10.73 -18.48 -9.72
N ARG A 220 -10.55 -18.41 -11.04
CA ARG A 220 -9.78 -19.42 -11.80
C ARG A 220 -8.34 -19.45 -11.35
N ASP A 221 -7.73 -18.26 -11.20
CA ASP A 221 -6.36 -18.13 -10.75
C ASP A 221 -6.17 -18.63 -9.31
N GLU A 222 -7.06 -18.33 -8.40
CA GLU A 222 -7.01 -18.79 -7.01
C GLU A 222 -7.14 -20.32 -6.88
N LYS A 223 -7.96 -20.94 -7.73
CA LYS A 223 -8.18 -22.41 -7.73
C LYS A 223 -7.12 -23.20 -8.48
N ARG A 224 -6.23 -22.54 -9.22
CA ARG A 224 -5.15 -23.21 -9.93
C ARG A 224 -4.19 -23.85 -8.94
N GLY A 225 -3.78 -25.10 -9.19
CA GLY A 225 -2.78 -25.78 -8.37
C GLY A 225 -1.43 -25.04 -8.40
N ARG A 226 -0.92 -24.66 -7.23
CA ARG A 226 0.36 -23.96 -7.03
C ARG A 226 1.17 -24.59 -5.92
N LYS A 227 2.48 -24.59 -6.07
CA LYS A 227 3.41 -24.92 -4.99
C LYS A 227 3.65 -23.70 -4.11
N THR A 228 4.11 -23.93 -2.88
CA THR A 228 4.59 -22.87 -2.01
C THR A 228 5.69 -22.07 -2.71
N GLY A 229 5.57 -20.73 -2.69
CA GLY A 229 6.47 -19.81 -3.38
C GLY A 229 6.03 -19.42 -4.79
N ASP A 230 5.11 -20.16 -5.42
CA ASP A 230 4.59 -19.79 -6.75
C ASP A 230 3.74 -18.50 -6.65
N PRO A 231 3.92 -17.53 -7.55
CA PRO A 231 3.12 -16.32 -7.57
C PRO A 231 1.69 -16.60 -8.06
N TYR A 232 0.75 -15.76 -7.61
CA TYR A 232 -0.56 -15.67 -8.24
C TYR A 232 -0.48 -14.83 -9.51
N ASP A 233 -1.22 -15.20 -10.54
CA ASP A 233 -1.21 -14.48 -11.81
C ASP A 233 -2.16 -13.28 -11.82
N PHE A 234 -3.20 -13.29 -10.98
CA PHE A 234 -4.14 -12.19 -10.85
C PHE A 234 -3.62 -11.11 -9.89
N GLN A 235 -2.57 -10.43 -10.29
CA GLN A 235 -1.97 -9.27 -9.61
C GLN A 235 -1.22 -8.42 -10.63
N ILE A 236 -0.87 -7.18 -10.28
CA ILE A 236 0.01 -6.33 -11.09
C ILE A 236 1.46 -6.64 -10.69
N LYS A 237 2.34 -6.79 -11.66
CA LYS A 237 3.77 -6.98 -11.45
C LYS A 237 4.49 -5.64 -11.33
N THR A 238 5.69 -5.68 -10.78
CA THR A 238 6.61 -4.53 -10.80
C THR A 238 6.85 -4.05 -12.24
N HIS A 239 6.69 -2.75 -12.47
CA HIS A 239 6.89 -2.04 -13.75
C HIS A 239 6.02 -2.59 -14.92
N GLU A 240 4.91 -3.23 -14.61
CA GLU A 240 4.05 -3.84 -15.63
C GLU A 240 3.13 -2.79 -16.28
N SER A 241 3.18 -2.68 -17.60
CA SER A 241 2.29 -1.81 -18.35
C SER A 241 0.84 -2.32 -18.33
N ALA A 242 -0.13 -1.41 -18.46
CA ALA A 242 -1.55 -1.76 -18.56
C ALA A 242 -1.84 -2.75 -19.70
N GLU A 243 -1.12 -2.64 -20.82
CA GLU A 243 -1.25 -3.58 -21.95
C GLU A 243 -0.79 -4.98 -21.59
N SER A 244 0.32 -5.10 -20.85
CA SER A 244 0.84 -6.41 -20.41
C SER A 244 -0.11 -7.08 -19.42
N VAL A 245 -0.64 -6.29 -18.43
CA VAL A 245 -1.69 -6.76 -17.51
C VAL A 245 -2.90 -7.28 -18.30
N TYR A 246 -3.40 -6.50 -19.25
CA TYR A 246 -4.55 -6.90 -20.07
C TYR A 246 -4.29 -8.20 -20.82
N LYS A 247 -3.15 -8.33 -21.51
CA LYS A 247 -2.78 -9.53 -22.26
C LYS A 247 -2.74 -10.78 -21.35
N ARG A 248 -2.11 -10.65 -20.17
CA ARG A 248 -1.98 -11.76 -19.22
C ARG A 248 -3.33 -12.16 -18.63
N ILE A 249 -4.13 -11.21 -18.17
CA ILE A 249 -5.46 -11.48 -17.60
C ILE A 249 -6.40 -12.08 -18.66
N ASN A 250 -6.36 -11.56 -19.89
CA ASN A 250 -7.16 -12.09 -20.99
C ASN A 250 -6.74 -13.53 -21.39
N ALA A 251 -5.46 -13.86 -21.32
CA ALA A 251 -4.99 -15.24 -21.57
C ALA A 251 -5.62 -16.23 -20.56
N ILE A 252 -5.63 -15.89 -19.26
CA ILE A 252 -6.27 -16.72 -18.23
C ILE A 252 -7.77 -16.89 -18.53
N TYR A 253 -8.44 -15.80 -18.97
CA TYR A 253 -9.85 -15.88 -19.34
C TYR A 253 -10.12 -16.80 -20.52
N GLN A 254 -9.28 -16.75 -21.55
CA GLN A 254 -9.43 -17.62 -22.73
C GLN A 254 -9.13 -19.10 -22.41
N GLU A 255 -8.17 -19.37 -21.53
CA GLU A 255 -7.91 -20.75 -21.03
C GLU A 255 -9.10 -21.32 -20.24
N ALA A 256 -9.78 -20.47 -19.50
CA ALA A 256 -10.89 -20.86 -18.66
C ALA A 256 -12.20 -21.11 -19.43
N LYS A 257 -12.29 -20.69 -20.70
CA LYS A 257 -13.42 -20.97 -21.60
C LYS A 257 -13.36 -22.33 -22.30
N LYS A 258 -12.20 -22.93 -22.29
CA LYS A 258 -11.97 -24.27 -22.85
C LYS A 258 -12.31 -25.36 -21.83
#